data_978c95dbbd4ebfac848d240bee1793da
#
_entry.id   978c95dbbd4ebfac848d240bee1793da
#
_cell.length_a   1.000
_cell.length_b   1.000
_cell.length_c   1.000
_cell.angle_alpha   90.00
_cell.angle_beta   90.00
_cell.angle_gamma   90.00
#
_symmetry.space_group_name_H-M   'P 1'
#
loop_
_entity.id
_entity.type
_entity.pdbx_description
1 polymer ?
#
loop_
_entity_poly.entity_id
_entity_poly.type
_entity_poly.pdbx_seq_one_letter_code
_entity_poly.pdbx_strand_id
1 'polypeptide(L)'
;AKAFMGEKGLTNIEREIRLSGSIHSKGVLTLSGYLGAQYAQDKPLSLSASLTFEQSYQGVEGDSASSAELYALLSAISGVELDQGIAVTGSVNQNGEIQAVGGVNQKIEGFFEVCRQRGLNGKQGVIIPRQNVSQLMLDEEVVAAIEARQFNVWAVEHIDQGIEILSGKAAGQREKDGRFPAGSLHYLVDKKLDEWNKRGRRRLDEKDAEHRVVKRVMRRREH
;
A
#
# COMPACT_ATOMS: atom_id res chain seq x y z
N ALA A 1 1.74 -3.00 7.46
CA ALA A 1 2.19 -1.61 7.34
C ALA A 1 1.79 -0.79 8.57
N LYS A 2 2.61 0.18 8.92
CA LYS A 2 2.30 1.23 9.90
C LYS A 2 2.64 2.58 9.28
N ALA A 3 1.78 3.57 9.50
CA ALA A 3 1.95 4.91 8.96
C ALA A 3 1.70 5.96 10.04
N PHE A 4 2.54 6.99 10.09
CA PHE A 4 2.46 8.08 11.08
C PHE A 4 3.07 9.37 10.49
N MET A 5 2.80 10.48 11.15
CA MET A 5 3.34 11.78 10.76
C MET A 5 4.88 11.80 10.88
N GLY A 6 5.58 12.17 9.81
CA GLY A 6 7.04 12.26 9.79
C GLY A 6 7.57 12.61 8.40
N GLU A 7 8.89 12.65 8.26
CA GLU A 7 9.57 13.04 7.02
C GLU A 7 10.52 11.96 6.49
N LYS A 8 10.55 10.79 7.15
CA LYS A 8 11.48 9.70 6.78
C LYS A 8 11.05 8.92 5.53
N GLY A 9 9.82 9.15 5.03
CA GLY A 9 9.28 8.37 3.92
C GLY A 9 9.00 6.92 4.31
N LEU A 10 9.20 6.01 3.36
CA LEU A 10 8.92 4.59 3.50
C LEU A 10 10.18 3.82 3.93
N THR A 11 10.08 3.09 5.03
CA THR A 11 11.09 2.17 5.53
C THR A 11 10.65 0.74 5.30
N ASN A 12 11.47 -0.06 4.63
CA ASN A 12 11.30 -1.50 4.52
C ASN A 12 12.18 -2.18 5.56
N ILE A 13 11.58 -2.88 6.52
CA ILE A 13 12.30 -3.49 7.65
C ILE A 13 13.21 -4.62 7.16
N GLU A 14 12.75 -5.46 6.24
CA GLU A 14 13.55 -6.55 5.67
C GLU A 14 14.82 -6.03 5.00
N ARG A 15 14.75 -4.88 4.33
CA ARG A 15 15.93 -4.24 3.71
C ARG A 15 16.93 -3.77 4.76
N GLU A 16 16.45 -3.12 5.82
CA GLU A 16 17.33 -2.58 6.88
C GLU A 16 18.09 -3.69 7.61
N ILE A 17 17.52 -4.89 7.69
CA ILE A 17 18.14 -6.05 8.34
C ILE A 17 18.73 -7.08 7.33
N ARG A 18 18.83 -6.70 6.04
CA ARG A 18 19.41 -7.50 4.96
C ARG A 18 18.67 -8.83 4.67
N LEU A 19 17.38 -8.86 4.90
CA LEU A 19 16.48 -9.96 4.51
C LEU A 19 15.72 -9.66 3.21
N SER A 20 15.94 -8.50 2.60
CA SER A 20 15.35 -8.11 1.31
C SER A 20 16.35 -8.27 0.19
N GLY A 21 16.00 -9.04 -0.84
CA GLY A 21 16.74 -9.08 -2.09
C GLY A 21 16.61 -7.78 -2.88
N SER A 22 17.44 -7.64 -3.92
CA SER A 22 17.52 -6.39 -4.68
C SER A 22 16.24 -6.07 -5.45
N ILE A 23 15.56 -7.09 -5.98
CA ILE A 23 14.32 -6.92 -6.74
C ILE A 23 13.17 -6.53 -5.79
N HIS A 24 13.05 -7.16 -4.64
CA HIS A 24 12.09 -6.77 -3.61
C HIS A 24 12.32 -5.33 -3.13
N SER A 25 13.58 -4.98 -2.82
CA SER A 25 13.95 -3.61 -2.42
C SER A 25 13.58 -2.56 -3.48
N LYS A 26 13.78 -2.88 -4.77
CA LYS A 26 13.35 -2.05 -5.90
C LYS A 26 11.82 -1.88 -5.90
N GLY A 27 11.06 -2.96 -5.70
CA GLY A 27 9.60 -2.93 -5.61
C GLY A 27 9.14 -1.92 -4.55
N VAL A 28 9.66 -2.02 -3.32
CA VAL A 28 9.32 -1.10 -2.23
C VAL A 28 9.70 0.36 -2.53
N LEU A 29 10.87 0.61 -3.13
CA LEU A 29 11.27 1.96 -3.51
C LEU A 29 10.34 2.56 -4.59
N THR A 30 9.81 1.74 -5.49
CA THR A 30 8.82 2.14 -6.49
C THR A 30 7.55 2.69 -5.85
N LEU A 31 7.12 2.16 -4.69
CA LEU A 31 5.96 2.64 -3.95
C LEU A 31 6.13 4.09 -3.49
N SER A 32 7.35 4.49 -3.11
CA SER A 32 7.63 5.88 -2.74
C SER A 32 7.41 6.84 -3.91
N GLY A 33 7.79 6.42 -5.14
CA GLY A 33 7.52 7.17 -6.37
C GLY A 33 6.02 7.33 -6.63
N TYR A 34 5.26 6.23 -6.52
CA TYR A 34 3.80 6.27 -6.64
C TYR A 34 3.15 7.22 -5.61
N LEU A 35 3.50 7.09 -4.33
CA LEU A 35 2.94 7.95 -3.28
C LEU A 35 3.27 9.43 -3.52
N GLY A 36 4.50 9.74 -3.94
CA GLY A 36 4.92 11.09 -4.28
C GLY A 36 4.14 11.66 -5.46
N ALA A 37 4.02 10.89 -6.55
CA ALA A 37 3.27 11.28 -7.74
C ALA A 37 1.78 11.47 -7.44
N GLN A 38 1.21 10.64 -6.58
CA GLN A 38 -0.22 10.65 -6.29
C GLN A 38 -0.61 11.72 -5.26
N TYR A 39 0.22 12.01 -4.25
CA TYR A 39 -0.21 12.83 -3.10
C TYR A 39 0.70 14.02 -2.76
N ALA A 40 1.83 14.20 -3.44
CA ALA A 40 2.80 15.24 -3.12
C ALA A 40 3.04 16.23 -4.27
N GLN A 41 2.00 16.54 -5.06
CA GLN A 41 2.12 17.46 -6.20
C GLN A 41 2.10 18.94 -5.76
N ASP A 42 1.37 19.24 -4.72
CA ASP A 42 1.12 20.61 -4.20
C ASP A 42 1.58 20.81 -2.74
N LYS A 43 2.03 19.74 -2.10
CA LYS A 43 2.43 19.71 -0.69
C LYS A 43 3.49 18.64 -0.43
N PRO A 44 4.36 18.81 0.58
CA PRO A 44 5.31 17.76 0.94
C PRO A 44 4.59 16.51 1.47
N LEU A 45 5.18 15.34 1.23
CA LEU A 45 4.69 14.07 1.78
C LEU A 45 5.14 13.93 3.23
N SER A 46 4.34 14.47 4.18
CA SER A 46 4.63 14.39 5.63
C SER A 46 4.32 12.99 6.19
N LEU A 47 4.98 11.99 5.65
CA LEU A 47 4.79 10.57 5.93
C LEU A 47 6.07 9.93 6.47
N SER A 48 5.93 9.18 7.55
CA SER A 48 6.84 8.10 7.90
C SER A 48 6.03 6.82 7.97
N ALA A 49 6.47 5.80 7.27
CA ALA A 49 5.80 4.51 7.24
C ALA A 49 6.80 3.36 7.28
N SER A 50 6.39 2.24 7.83
CA SER A 50 7.16 1.00 7.81
C SER A 50 6.35 -0.13 7.22
N LEU A 51 7.04 -0.97 6.44
CA LEU A 51 6.54 -2.24 5.91
C LEU A 51 7.36 -3.36 6.52
N THR A 52 6.70 -4.47 6.84
CA THR A 52 7.36 -5.70 7.26
C THR A 52 6.47 -6.91 6.98
N PHE A 53 7.10 -8.05 6.73
CA PHE A 53 6.46 -9.36 6.73
C PHE A 53 6.61 -9.98 8.12
N GLU A 54 5.63 -9.71 8.98
CA GLU A 54 5.63 -10.21 10.36
C GLU A 54 5.84 -11.73 10.38
N GLN A 55 6.65 -12.22 11.30
CA GLN A 55 6.99 -13.64 11.46
C GLN A 55 7.62 -14.30 10.21
N SER A 56 8.19 -13.52 9.29
CA SER A 56 9.01 -14.02 8.19
C SER A 56 10.48 -13.82 8.53
N TYR A 57 11.21 -14.93 8.64
CA TYR A 57 12.62 -14.93 9.04
C TYR A 57 13.54 -15.40 7.91
N GLN A 58 12.97 -15.68 6.76
CA GLN A 58 13.69 -15.99 5.52
C GLN A 58 13.77 -14.75 4.63
N GLY A 59 14.75 -14.74 3.72
CA GLY A 59 14.88 -13.66 2.75
C GLY A 59 13.66 -13.53 1.84
N VAL A 60 13.23 -12.30 1.60
CA VAL A 60 12.17 -11.96 0.65
C VAL A 60 12.80 -11.49 -0.66
N GLU A 61 12.42 -12.13 -1.78
CA GLU A 61 12.93 -11.78 -3.12
C GLU A 61 11.76 -11.59 -4.09
N GLY A 62 12.01 -10.83 -5.17
CA GLY A 62 10.99 -10.49 -6.16
C GLY A 62 10.12 -9.31 -5.75
N ASP A 63 9.47 -8.71 -6.73
CA ASP A 63 8.61 -7.54 -6.56
C ASP A 63 7.11 -7.88 -6.59
N SER A 64 6.77 -9.16 -6.65
CA SER A 64 5.39 -9.64 -6.78
C SER A 64 4.49 -9.35 -5.57
N ALA A 65 5.06 -8.91 -4.45
CA ALA A 65 4.32 -8.47 -3.26
C ALA A 65 4.04 -6.96 -3.26
N SER A 66 4.63 -6.18 -4.18
CA SER A 66 4.58 -4.71 -4.09
C SER A 66 3.17 -4.13 -4.19
N SER A 67 2.24 -4.77 -4.90
CA SER A 67 0.84 -4.35 -4.87
C SER A 67 0.18 -4.58 -3.51
N ALA A 68 0.43 -5.73 -2.86
CA ALA A 68 -0.07 -6.02 -1.52
C ALA A 68 0.52 -5.04 -0.48
N GLU A 69 1.79 -4.72 -0.58
CA GLU A 69 2.48 -3.73 0.25
C GLU A 69 1.87 -2.33 0.08
N LEU A 70 1.55 -1.95 -1.17
CA LEU A 70 0.89 -0.67 -1.44
C LEU A 70 -0.51 -0.62 -0.86
N TYR A 71 -1.31 -1.68 -1.02
CA TYR A 71 -2.64 -1.76 -0.40
C TYR A 71 -2.57 -1.66 1.13
N ALA A 72 -1.63 -2.34 1.75
CA ALA A 72 -1.41 -2.26 3.20
C ALA A 72 -1.03 -0.84 3.65
N LEU A 73 -0.22 -0.11 2.87
CA LEU A 73 0.12 1.28 3.13
C LEU A 73 -1.08 2.21 3.01
N LEU A 74 -1.84 2.10 1.92
CA LEU A 74 -3.04 2.90 1.69
C LEU A 74 -4.09 2.68 2.80
N SER A 75 -4.26 1.41 3.23
CA SER A 75 -5.08 1.07 4.39
C SER A 75 -4.58 1.72 5.68
N ALA A 76 -3.27 1.62 5.96
CA ALA A 76 -2.67 2.18 7.17
C ALA A 76 -2.77 3.72 7.23
N ILE A 77 -2.71 4.41 6.09
CA ILE A 77 -2.82 5.86 6.02
C ILE A 77 -4.29 6.29 6.11
N SER A 78 -5.18 5.67 5.34
CA SER A 78 -6.61 6.03 5.27
C SER A 78 -7.42 5.60 6.49
N GLY A 79 -6.99 4.54 7.18
CA GLY A 79 -7.74 3.85 8.22
C GLY A 79 -8.86 2.94 7.67
N VAL A 80 -8.87 2.67 6.38
CA VAL A 80 -9.85 1.77 5.74
C VAL A 80 -9.38 0.32 5.88
N GLU A 81 -10.24 -0.54 6.39
CA GLU A 81 -9.99 -1.97 6.55
C GLU A 81 -10.03 -2.68 5.19
N LEU A 82 -9.22 -3.74 5.06
CA LEU A 82 -9.16 -4.59 3.88
C LEU A 82 -9.65 -6.00 4.23
N ASP A 83 -10.35 -6.64 3.29
CA ASP A 83 -10.82 -8.02 3.46
C ASP A 83 -9.62 -8.98 3.53
N GLN A 84 -9.50 -9.66 4.67
CA GLN A 84 -8.42 -10.60 4.94
C GLN A 84 -8.66 -11.99 4.30
N GLY A 85 -9.81 -12.21 3.73
CA GLY A 85 -10.13 -13.41 2.93
C GLY A 85 -9.62 -13.34 1.49
N ILE A 86 -9.00 -12.24 1.09
CA ILE A 86 -8.50 -12.00 -0.27
C ILE A 86 -6.99 -11.88 -0.27
N ALA A 87 -6.32 -12.79 -0.96
CA ALA A 87 -4.88 -12.70 -1.21
C ALA A 87 -4.59 -11.84 -2.44
N VAL A 88 -3.37 -11.31 -2.52
CA VAL A 88 -2.92 -10.45 -3.61
C VAL A 88 -1.55 -10.88 -4.10
N THR A 89 -1.36 -10.93 -5.42
CA THR A 89 -0.05 -10.98 -6.03
C THR A 89 -0.01 -10.09 -7.27
N GLY A 90 1.04 -9.31 -7.42
CA GLY A 90 1.24 -8.39 -8.53
C GLY A 90 2.40 -7.44 -8.26
N SER A 91 3.20 -7.14 -9.26
CA SER A 91 4.13 -6.02 -9.20
C SER A 91 3.38 -4.74 -9.57
N VAL A 92 3.76 -3.62 -8.98
CA VAL A 92 3.17 -2.31 -9.31
C VAL A 92 4.26 -1.33 -9.73
N ASN A 93 4.00 -0.55 -10.77
CA ASN A 93 4.88 0.52 -11.21
C ASN A 93 4.52 1.87 -10.55
N GLN A 94 5.30 2.92 -10.85
CA GLN A 94 5.11 4.26 -10.26
C GLN A 94 3.79 4.93 -10.66
N ASN A 95 3.12 4.43 -11.72
CA ASN A 95 1.82 4.94 -12.18
C ASN A 95 0.63 4.20 -11.54
N GLY A 96 0.88 3.15 -10.75
CA GLY A 96 -0.18 2.31 -10.18
C GLY A 96 -0.64 1.18 -11.10
N GLU A 97 0.02 0.97 -12.24
CA GLU A 97 -0.29 -0.13 -13.14
C GLU A 97 0.26 -1.45 -12.56
N ILE A 98 -0.58 -2.48 -12.59
CA ILE A 98 -0.24 -3.82 -12.12
C ILE A 98 0.44 -4.60 -13.24
N GLN A 99 1.57 -5.20 -12.94
CA GLN A 99 2.43 -5.90 -13.88
C GLN A 99 2.43 -7.41 -13.60
N ALA A 100 2.62 -8.21 -14.66
CA ALA A 100 2.68 -9.67 -14.60
C ALA A 100 3.77 -10.18 -13.64
N VAL A 101 3.50 -11.32 -13.01
CA VAL A 101 4.39 -11.99 -12.06
C VAL A 101 4.55 -13.47 -12.38
N GLY A 102 5.62 -14.07 -11.87
CA GLY A 102 5.83 -15.51 -11.98
C GLY A 102 5.06 -16.32 -10.94
N GLY A 103 4.81 -17.61 -11.25
CA GLY A 103 4.25 -18.57 -10.30
C GLY A 103 2.80 -18.27 -9.89
N VAL A 104 2.01 -17.66 -10.77
CA VAL A 104 0.64 -17.23 -10.44
C VAL A 104 -0.27 -18.42 -10.12
N ASN A 105 -0.13 -19.56 -10.86
CA ASN A 105 -0.95 -20.75 -10.62
C ASN A 105 -0.70 -21.30 -9.22
N GLN A 106 0.55 -21.52 -8.86
CA GLN A 106 0.94 -22.03 -7.53
C GLN A 106 0.50 -21.13 -6.39
N LYS A 107 0.49 -19.81 -6.61
CA LYS A 107 0.01 -18.83 -5.61
C LYS A 107 -1.49 -18.91 -5.42
N ILE A 108 -2.27 -19.07 -6.49
CA ILE A 108 -3.72 -19.24 -6.44
C ILE A 108 -4.05 -20.56 -5.75
N GLU A 109 -3.46 -21.66 -6.20
CA GLU A 109 -3.70 -23.01 -5.69
C GLU A 109 -3.31 -23.13 -4.20
N GLY A 110 -2.15 -22.57 -3.82
CA GLY A 110 -1.71 -22.54 -2.43
C GLY A 110 -2.66 -21.78 -1.52
N PHE A 111 -3.16 -20.62 -1.94
CA PHE A 111 -4.12 -19.87 -1.15
C PHE A 111 -5.50 -20.53 -1.13
N PHE A 112 -5.94 -21.10 -2.25
CA PHE A 112 -7.17 -21.89 -2.32
C PHE A 112 -7.15 -23.03 -1.30
N GLU A 113 -6.04 -23.78 -1.22
CA GLU A 113 -5.92 -24.90 -0.27
C GLU A 113 -6.07 -24.42 1.19
N VAL A 114 -5.46 -23.31 1.55
CA VAL A 114 -5.64 -22.70 2.88
C VAL A 114 -7.11 -22.33 3.13
N CYS A 115 -7.79 -21.77 2.14
CA CYS A 115 -9.20 -21.40 2.25
C CYS A 115 -10.08 -22.63 2.35
N ARG A 116 -9.81 -23.69 1.57
CA ARG A 116 -10.54 -24.96 1.56
C ARG A 116 -10.50 -25.62 2.93
N GLN A 117 -9.32 -25.69 3.55
CA GLN A 117 -9.15 -26.26 4.90
C GLN A 117 -9.94 -25.50 5.98
N ARG A 118 -10.13 -24.18 5.79
CA ARG A 118 -10.91 -23.33 6.71
C ARG A 118 -12.40 -23.27 6.38
N GLY A 119 -12.81 -23.85 5.28
CA GLY A 119 -14.16 -23.78 4.73
C GLY A 119 -14.34 -22.61 3.77
N LEU A 120 -14.66 -22.93 2.53
CA LEU A 120 -14.97 -21.94 1.49
C LEU A 120 -16.28 -21.22 1.81
N ASN A 121 -16.35 -19.91 1.58
CA ASN A 121 -17.53 -19.09 1.91
C ASN A 121 -18.00 -18.20 0.73
N GLY A 122 -17.42 -18.36 -0.46
CA GLY A 122 -17.74 -17.60 -1.66
C GLY A 122 -17.20 -16.17 -1.70
N LYS A 123 -16.52 -15.70 -0.64
CA LYS A 123 -15.91 -14.36 -0.57
C LYS A 123 -14.39 -14.40 -0.69
N GLN A 124 -13.79 -15.55 -0.43
CA GLN A 124 -12.35 -15.73 -0.52
C GLN A 124 -11.88 -15.78 -1.96
N GLY A 125 -10.63 -15.36 -2.20
CA GLY A 125 -10.03 -15.43 -3.52
C GLY A 125 -8.70 -14.74 -3.63
N VAL A 126 -8.22 -14.59 -4.87
CA VAL A 126 -6.91 -14.00 -5.17
C VAL A 126 -7.05 -12.90 -6.22
N ILE A 127 -6.45 -11.75 -5.95
CA ILE A 127 -6.25 -10.69 -6.94
C ILE A 127 -4.94 -10.95 -7.67
N ILE A 128 -4.99 -10.96 -9.00
CA ILE A 128 -3.86 -11.23 -9.90
C ILE A 128 -3.73 -10.15 -10.97
N PRO A 129 -2.56 -9.99 -11.59
CA PRO A 129 -2.42 -9.13 -12.76
C PRO A 129 -3.25 -9.65 -13.95
N ARG A 130 -3.94 -8.76 -14.65
CA ARG A 130 -4.70 -9.07 -15.87
C ARG A 130 -3.86 -9.80 -16.92
N GLN A 131 -2.60 -9.42 -17.05
CA GLN A 131 -1.65 -9.99 -18.00
C GLN A 131 -1.34 -11.48 -17.75
N ASN A 132 -1.54 -11.97 -16.52
CA ASN A 132 -1.35 -13.38 -16.18
C ASN A 132 -2.55 -14.27 -16.53
N VAL A 133 -3.72 -13.71 -16.90
CA VAL A 133 -4.94 -14.50 -17.18
C VAL A 133 -4.73 -15.53 -18.28
N SER A 134 -3.99 -15.17 -19.34
CA SER A 134 -3.71 -16.09 -20.46
C SER A 134 -2.76 -17.24 -20.09
N GLN A 135 -2.14 -17.19 -18.92
CA GLN A 135 -1.19 -18.20 -18.43
C GLN A 135 -1.79 -19.08 -17.32
N LEU A 136 -3.07 -18.92 -17.02
CA LEU A 136 -3.72 -19.70 -15.98
C LEU A 136 -3.91 -21.15 -16.45
N MET A 137 -3.40 -22.06 -15.63
CA MET A 137 -3.55 -23.52 -15.76
C MET A 137 -3.77 -24.06 -14.34
N LEU A 138 -4.99 -23.83 -13.82
CA LEU A 138 -5.34 -24.17 -12.45
C LEU A 138 -5.80 -25.63 -12.35
N ASP A 139 -5.59 -26.23 -11.19
CA ASP A 139 -6.12 -27.55 -10.86
C ASP A 139 -7.64 -27.60 -11.00
N GLU A 140 -8.18 -28.76 -11.39
CA GLU A 140 -9.62 -28.97 -11.64
C GLU A 140 -10.48 -28.60 -10.41
N GLU A 141 -10.00 -28.88 -9.20
CA GLU A 141 -10.71 -28.55 -7.97
C GLU A 141 -10.87 -27.03 -7.78
N VAL A 142 -9.84 -26.25 -8.14
CA VAL A 142 -9.88 -24.78 -8.08
C VAL A 142 -10.88 -24.25 -9.10
N VAL A 143 -10.82 -24.77 -10.34
CA VAL A 143 -11.74 -24.40 -11.42
C VAL A 143 -13.19 -24.70 -11.00
N ALA A 144 -13.47 -25.90 -10.50
CA ALA A 144 -14.80 -26.30 -10.03
C ALA A 144 -15.32 -25.39 -8.90
N ALA A 145 -14.43 -24.99 -7.95
CA ALA A 145 -14.82 -24.07 -6.88
C ALA A 145 -15.12 -22.65 -7.38
N ILE A 146 -14.40 -22.18 -8.42
CA ILE A 146 -14.68 -20.89 -9.07
C ILE A 146 -16.02 -20.93 -9.80
N GLU A 147 -16.27 -21.98 -10.58
CA GLU A 147 -17.55 -22.19 -11.29
C GLU A 147 -18.73 -22.26 -10.31
N ALA A 148 -18.54 -22.93 -9.17
CA ALA A 148 -19.51 -22.99 -8.08
C ALA A 148 -19.64 -21.70 -7.27
N ARG A 149 -18.89 -20.65 -7.58
CA ARG A 149 -18.84 -19.36 -6.87
C ARG A 149 -18.45 -19.49 -5.39
N GLN A 150 -17.64 -20.50 -5.06
CA GLN A 150 -17.13 -20.72 -3.71
C GLN A 150 -15.77 -20.07 -3.50
N PHE A 151 -15.05 -19.77 -4.58
CA PHE A 151 -13.75 -19.10 -4.58
C PHE A 151 -13.68 -18.14 -5.77
N ASN A 152 -12.83 -17.11 -5.69
CA ASN A 152 -12.78 -16.07 -6.71
C ASN A 152 -11.35 -15.82 -7.18
N VAL A 153 -11.20 -15.44 -8.45
CA VAL A 153 -9.96 -14.89 -9.01
C VAL A 153 -10.29 -13.58 -9.72
N TRP A 154 -9.73 -12.48 -9.22
CA TRP A 154 -9.94 -11.15 -9.81
C TRP A 154 -8.70 -10.72 -10.57
N ALA A 155 -8.88 -10.37 -11.83
CA ALA A 155 -7.82 -9.88 -12.70
C ALA A 155 -7.87 -8.36 -12.79
N VAL A 156 -6.80 -7.68 -12.37
CA VAL A 156 -6.72 -6.21 -12.30
C VAL A 156 -5.56 -5.67 -13.13
N GLU A 157 -5.72 -4.46 -13.65
CA GLU A 157 -4.73 -3.73 -14.44
C GLU A 157 -4.14 -2.54 -13.66
N HIS A 158 -4.89 -2.02 -12.69
CA HIS A 158 -4.51 -0.87 -11.88
C HIS A 158 -4.81 -1.13 -10.39
N ILE A 159 -4.04 -0.51 -9.52
CA ILE A 159 -4.21 -0.66 -8.06
C ILE A 159 -5.58 -0.20 -7.58
N ASP A 160 -6.21 0.76 -8.27
CA ASP A 160 -7.53 1.24 -7.90
C ASP A 160 -8.57 0.12 -7.94
N GLN A 161 -8.54 -0.73 -8.97
CA GLN A 161 -9.43 -1.88 -9.07
C GLN A 161 -9.26 -2.86 -7.91
N GLY A 162 -8.00 -3.13 -7.54
CA GLY A 162 -7.70 -4.05 -6.45
C GLY A 162 -8.10 -3.50 -5.09
N ILE A 163 -7.88 -2.21 -4.83
CA ILE A 163 -8.27 -1.60 -3.57
C ILE A 163 -9.79 -1.52 -3.40
N GLU A 164 -10.55 -1.36 -4.49
CA GLU A 164 -12.01 -1.41 -4.47
C GLU A 164 -12.51 -2.81 -4.10
N ILE A 165 -11.90 -3.86 -4.66
CA ILE A 165 -12.23 -5.25 -4.30
C ILE A 165 -11.92 -5.52 -2.82
N LEU A 166 -10.74 -5.09 -2.35
CA LEU A 166 -10.28 -5.35 -0.98
C LEU A 166 -11.06 -4.57 0.09
N SER A 167 -11.50 -3.36 -0.22
CA SER A 167 -12.12 -2.46 0.77
C SER A 167 -13.63 -2.30 0.60
N GLY A 168 -14.19 -2.71 -0.54
CA GLY A 168 -15.57 -2.41 -0.91
C GLY A 168 -15.86 -0.92 -1.10
N LYS A 169 -14.82 -0.07 -1.20
CA LYS A 169 -14.92 1.39 -1.28
C LYS A 169 -14.33 1.86 -2.60
N ALA A 170 -14.98 2.84 -3.26
CA ALA A 170 -14.46 3.45 -4.48
C ALA A 170 -13.05 4.02 -4.25
N ALA A 171 -12.12 3.74 -5.14
CA ALA A 171 -10.76 4.28 -5.10
C ALA A 171 -10.78 5.81 -5.26
N GLY A 172 -11.46 6.31 -6.27
CA GLY A 172 -11.62 7.72 -6.58
C GLY A 172 -10.46 8.27 -7.41
N GLN A 173 -10.76 8.70 -8.64
CA GLN A 173 -9.78 9.37 -9.50
C GLN A 173 -9.80 10.88 -9.24
N ARG A 174 -8.66 11.57 -9.46
CA ARG A 174 -8.61 13.03 -9.37
C ARG A 174 -9.56 13.67 -10.38
N GLU A 175 -10.38 14.60 -9.91
CA GLU A 175 -11.25 15.42 -10.73
C GLU A 175 -10.48 16.57 -11.39
N LYS A 176 -11.14 17.32 -12.27
CA LYS A 176 -10.53 18.45 -13.01
C LYS A 176 -10.00 19.56 -12.08
N ASP A 177 -10.54 19.69 -10.89
CA ASP A 177 -10.10 20.63 -9.85
C ASP A 177 -8.89 20.13 -9.04
N GLY A 178 -8.36 18.94 -9.38
CA GLY A 178 -7.22 18.33 -8.72
C GLY A 178 -7.55 17.60 -7.42
N ARG A 179 -8.82 17.48 -7.03
CA ARG A 179 -9.25 16.82 -5.80
C ARG A 179 -9.74 15.40 -6.06
N PHE A 180 -9.73 14.60 -5.01
CA PHE A 180 -10.37 13.29 -5.04
C PHE A 180 -11.83 13.39 -4.60
N PRO A 181 -12.75 12.59 -5.17
CA PRO A 181 -14.15 12.54 -4.78
C PRO A 181 -14.30 12.25 -3.28
N ALA A 182 -15.13 13.03 -2.60
CA ALA A 182 -15.32 12.90 -1.16
C ALA A 182 -15.76 11.48 -0.75
N GLY A 183 -15.11 10.94 0.28
CA GLY A 183 -15.39 9.60 0.79
C GLY A 183 -14.71 8.46 0.05
N SER A 184 -14.07 8.72 -1.10
CA SER A 184 -13.25 7.72 -1.78
C SER A 184 -11.98 7.38 -0.97
N LEU A 185 -11.33 6.26 -1.31
CA LEU A 185 -10.13 5.84 -0.60
C LEU A 185 -9.00 6.87 -0.76
N HIS A 186 -8.73 7.32 -1.99
CA HIS A 186 -7.69 8.32 -2.23
C HIS A 186 -7.99 9.66 -1.55
N TYR A 187 -9.26 10.04 -1.44
CA TYR A 187 -9.65 11.20 -0.63
C TYR A 187 -9.26 11.05 0.84
N LEU A 188 -9.49 9.87 1.42
CA LEU A 188 -9.17 9.61 2.83
C LEU A 188 -7.66 9.62 3.07
N VAL A 189 -6.89 9.04 2.15
CA VAL A 189 -5.42 9.09 2.18
C VAL A 189 -4.93 10.54 2.10
N ASP A 190 -5.38 11.27 1.08
CA ASP A 190 -4.96 12.66 0.84
C ASP A 190 -5.31 13.58 2.01
N LYS A 191 -6.52 13.46 2.56
CA LYS A 191 -6.98 14.17 3.75
C LYS A 191 -6.09 13.89 4.95
N LYS A 192 -5.72 12.62 5.17
CA LYS A 192 -4.87 12.23 6.29
C LYS A 192 -3.47 12.81 6.18
N LEU A 193 -2.88 12.75 4.99
CA LEU A 193 -1.58 13.35 4.70
C LEU A 193 -1.59 14.87 4.86
N ASP A 194 -2.67 15.54 4.46
CA ASP A 194 -2.86 16.98 4.65
C ASP A 194 -2.98 17.34 6.14
N GLU A 195 -3.71 16.56 6.94
CA GLU A 195 -3.77 16.73 8.40
C GLU A 195 -2.37 16.62 9.04
N TRP A 196 -1.57 15.64 8.64
CA TRP A 196 -0.21 15.47 9.15
C TRP A 196 0.70 16.62 8.74
N ASN A 197 0.61 17.08 7.50
CA ASN A 197 1.37 18.23 7.01
C ASN A 197 1.05 19.52 7.79
N LYS A 198 -0.25 19.80 8.02
CA LYS A 198 -0.67 20.96 8.84
C LYS A 198 -0.16 20.90 10.29
N ARG A 199 -0.17 19.70 10.89
CA ARG A 199 0.36 19.51 12.24
C ARG A 199 1.89 19.67 12.27
N GLY A 200 2.60 19.19 11.26
CA GLY A 200 4.05 19.35 11.13
C GLY A 200 4.45 20.82 11.05
N ARG A 201 3.78 21.60 10.20
CA ARG A 201 4.03 23.04 10.06
C ARG A 201 3.82 23.79 11.37
N ARG A 202 2.72 23.56 12.09
CA ARG A 202 2.46 24.19 13.39
C ARG A 202 3.58 23.93 14.40
N ARG A 203 4.09 22.69 14.48
CA ARG A 203 5.21 22.34 15.37
C ARG A 203 6.51 23.06 15.01
N LEU A 204 6.77 23.28 13.74
CA LEU A 204 7.95 24.04 13.29
C LEU A 204 7.81 25.52 13.66
N ASP A 205 6.64 26.11 13.41
CA ASP A 205 6.36 27.52 13.77
C ASP A 205 6.49 27.76 15.28
N GLU A 206 6.00 26.84 16.12
CA GLU A 206 6.11 26.90 17.59
C GLU A 206 7.58 26.83 18.04
N LYS A 207 8.38 25.90 17.49
CA LYS A 207 9.83 25.79 17.79
C LYS A 207 10.61 27.03 17.36
N ASP A 208 10.29 27.60 16.22
CA ASP A 208 10.93 28.83 15.75
C ASP A 208 10.57 30.02 16.60
N ALA A 209 9.32 30.11 17.08
CA ALA A 209 8.90 31.13 18.03
C ALA A 209 9.64 31.01 19.37
N GLU A 210 9.75 29.82 19.94
CA GLU A 210 10.53 29.55 21.16
C GLU A 210 11.99 29.93 20.97
N HIS A 211 12.61 29.56 19.86
CA HIS A 211 14.01 29.88 19.56
C HIS A 211 14.26 31.38 19.46
N ARG A 212 13.30 32.15 18.89
CA ARG A 212 13.38 33.61 18.81
C ARG A 212 13.28 34.26 20.21
N VAL A 213 12.42 33.73 21.07
CA VAL A 213 12.28 34.20 22.46
C VAL A 213 13.56 33.95 23.24
N VAL A 214 14.13 32.74 23.17
CA VAL A 214 15.41 32.39 23.85
C VAL A 214 16.56 33.27 23.38
N LYS A 215 16.71 33.48 22.08
CA LYS A 215 17.74 34.39 21.52
C LYS A 215 17.58 35.83 22.01
N ARG A 216 16.32 36.28 22.13
CA ARG A 216 16.01 37.66 22.62
C ARG A 216 16.36 37.81 24.12
N VAL A 217 16.11 36.79 24.92
CA VAL A 217 16.45 36.80 26.36
C VAL A 217 17.96 36.73 26.57
N MET A 218 18.70 35.91 25.80
CA MET A 218 20.16 35.85 25.89
C MET A 218 20.82 37.18 25.54
N ARG A 219 20.41 37.83 24.44
CA ARG A 219 20.94 39.16 24.06
C ARG A 219 20.70 40.26 25.09
N ARG A 220 19.65 40.15 25.94
CA ARG A 220 19.37 41.11 27.01
C ARG A 220 20.21 40.89 28.27
N ARG A 221 20.90 39.76 28.41
CA ARG A 221 21.76 39.44 29.54
C ARG A 221 23.26 39.80 29.27
N GLU A 222 23.57 40.11 28.02
CA GLU A 222 24.94 40.51 27.60
C GLU A 222 25.13 42.04 27.56
N HIS A 223 24.12 42.81 27.91
CA HIS A 223 24.12 44.26 28.12
C HIS A 223 23.66 44.62 29.54
#